data_bc36e2399c93197f334e6d6a6ca5c52a
#
_entry.id   bc36e2399c93197f334e6d6a6ca5c52a
#
_cell.length_a   1.000
_cell.length_b   1.000
_cell.length_c   1.000
_cell.angle_alpha   90.00
_cell.angle_beta   90.00
_cell.angle_gamma   90.00
#
_symmetry.space_group_name_H-M   'P 1'
#
loop_
_entity.id
_entity.type
_entity.pdbx_description
1 polymer ?
#
loop_
_entity_poly.entity_id
_entity_poly.type
_entity_poly.pdbx_seq_one_letter_code
_entity_poly.pdbx_strand_id
1 'polypeptide(L)'
;LIRVGSKNDGGYLVEKNSYEASDFVIGLGIYDDWNFEVQFNKPFIGVDDNLSFNFLFIRFLKKILYMFLRFYRKKDFKIFIDYVGKLYFYALNREKFIKKFVSNDQGEGNISIKNVINRTDSNNIFFKIDIEGGEYCILNKILKLEDRIQGLVIEFHDCDLHNGEIKNFISKTGLTLVHVHSNNLGGVDKNSDPLVIELTFSKNPEILSKTTPSFPHKLDEKNKSNRDEIILIFK
;
A
#
# COMPACT_ATOMS: atom_id res chain seq x y z
N LEU A 1 -12.08 -6.10 10.73
CA LEU A 1 -10.89 -5.99 9.85
C LEU A 1 -10.58 -7.33 9.21
N ILE A 2 -10.04 -7.28 8.00
CA ILE A 2 -9.47 -8.41 7.25
C ILE A 2 -8.08 -8.02 6.76
N ARG A 3 -7.19 -9.01 6.59
CA ARG A 3 -5.87 -8.77 6.00
C ARG A 3 -5.92 -9.03 4.50
N VAL A 4 -5.39 -8.09 3.72
CA VAL A 4 -5.30 -8.13 2.26
C VAL A 4 -3.86 -7.84 1.84
N GLY A 5 -3.37 -8.50 0.81
CA GLY A 5 -2.02 -8.33 0.29
C GLY A 5 -1.05 -9.43 0.69
N SER A 6 0.23 -9.16 0.56
CA SER A 6 1.31 -10.10 0.84
C SER A 6 1.46 -10.39 2.34
N LYS A 7 2.14 -11.48 2.67
CA LYS A 7 2.64 -11.71 4.02
C LYS A 7 3.77 -10.72 4.31
N ASN A 8 3.84 -10.28 5.55
CA ASN A 8 4.77 -9.24 5.98
C ASN A 8 4.52 -7.93 5.23
N ASP A 9 5.55 -7.34 4.64
CA ASP A 9 5.45 -6.11 3.87
C ASP A 9 4.53 -6.22 2.66
N GLY A 10 3.80 -5.15 2.32
CA GLY A 10 2.81 -5.11 1.24
C GLY A 10 1.45 -5.75 1.55
N GLY A 11 1.19 -6.10 2.81
CA GLY A 11 -0.12 -6.56 3.27
C GLY A 11 -0.66 -5.69 4.38
N TYR A 12 -1.93 -5.28 4.27
CA TYR A 12 -2.55 -4.29 5.14
C TYR A 12 -3.86 -4.81 5.73
N LEU A 13 -4.24 -4.32 6.90
CA LEU A 13 -5.57 -4.55 7.46
C LEU A 13 -6.55 -3.53 6.89
N VAL A 14 -7.64 -4.02 6.33
CA VAL A 14 -8.70 -3.20 5.76
C VAL A 14 -10.04 -3.50 6.43
N GLU A 15 -10.92 -2.52 6.41
CA GLU A 15 -12.28 -2.70 6.92
C GLU A 15 -13.11 -3.49 5.89
N LYS A 16 -13.84 -4.50 6.37
CA LYS A 16 -14.51 -5.47 5.50
C LYS A 16 -15.59 -4.83 4.61
N ASN A 17 -16.40 -3.91 5.15
CA ASN A 17 -17.45 -3.28 4.36
C ASN A 17 -16.89 -2.37 3.27
N SER A 18 -15.81 -1.63 3.55
CA SER A 18 -15.14 -0.82 2.52
C SER A 18 -14.50 -1.69 1.43
N TYR A 19 -13.94 -2.84 1.82
CA TYR A 19 -13.42 -3.83 0.87
C TYR A 19 -14.53 -4.40 -0.04
N GLU A 20 -15.68 -4.79 0.53
CA GLU A 20 -16.80 -5.36 -0.22
C GLU A 20 -17.52 -4.32 -1.08
N ALA A 21 -17.70 -3.09 -0.57
CA ALA A 21 -18.37 -2.00 -1.26
C ALA A 21 -17.54 -1.38 -2.40
N SER A 22 -16.23 -1.59 -2.41
CA SER A 22 -15.38 -1.10 -3.49
C SER A 22 -15.58 -1.93 -4.75
N ASP A 23 -15.64 -1.27 -5.89
CA ASP A 23 -15.77 -1.89 -7.21
C ASP A 23 -14.52 -1.69 -8.09
N PHE A 24 -13.57 -0.86 -7.64
CA PHE A 24 -12.30 -0.58 -8.29
C PHE A 24 -11.18 -0.36 -7.27
N VAL A 25 -9.95 -0.74 -7.61
CA VAL A 25 -8.77 -0.55 -6.76
C VAL A 25 -7.72 0.29 -7.46
N ILE A 26 -7.12 1.23 -6.74
CA ILE A 26 -5.98 2.01 -7.21
C ILE A 26 -4.82 1.80 -6.23
N GLY A 27 -3.74 1.18 -6.72
CA GLY A 27 -2.48 1.02 -5.99
C GLY A 27 -1.45 2.03 -6.49
N LEU A 28 -0.95 2.88 -5.58
CA LEU A 28 0.15 3.81 -5.84
C LEU A 28 1.39 3.32 -5.09
N GLY A 29 2.52 3.15 -5.79
CA GLY A 29 3.74 2.57 -5.26
C GLY A 29 3.64 1.05 -5.12
N ILE A 30 3.33 0.36 -6.22
CA ILE A 30 3.16 -1.11 -6.20
C ILE A 30 4.46 -1.88 -6.37
N TYR A 31 5.53 -1.19 -6.79
CA TYR A 31 6.85 -1.76 -7.05
C TYR A 31 6.81 -3.06 -7.88
N ASP A 32 7.10 -4.21 -7.28
CA ASP A 32 6.96 -5.54 -7.89
C ASP A 32 5.99 -6.46 -7.11
N ASP A 33 5.11 -5.86 -6.29
CA ASP A 33 4.10 -6.59 -5.53
C ASP A 33 2.72 -5.95 -5.66
N TRP A 34 1.85 -6.58 -6.42
CA TRP A 34 0.45 -6.20 -6.63
C TRP A 34 -0.53 -7.22 -6.05
N ASN A 35 -0.07 -8.00 -5.06
CA ASN A 35 -0.94 -8.99 -4.40
C ASN A 35 -2.11 -8.33 -3.67
N PHE A 36 -1.91 -7.11 -3.16
CA PHE A 36 -2.98 -6.34 -2.53
C PHE A 36 -4.11 -6.07 -3.54
N GLU A 37 -3.80 -5.53 -4.70
CA GLU A 37 -4.76 -5.15 -5.74
C GLU A 37 -5.47 -6.40 -6.32
N VAL A 38 -4.71 -7.46 -6.57
CA VAL A 38 -5.26 -8.71 -7.11
C VAL A 38 -6.20 -9.42 -6.15
N GLN A 39 -5.92 -9.39 -4.84
CA GLN A 39 -6.75 -10.05 -3.83
C GLN A 39 -8.14 -9.42 -3.67
N PHE A 40 -8.31 -8.16 -4.07
CA PHE A 40 -9.66 -7.57 -4.14
C PHE A 40 -10.58 -8.27 -5.14
N ASN A 41 -10.01 -8.98 -6.11
CA ASN A 41 -10.78 -9.59 -7.20
C ASN A 41 -11.70 -8.59 -7.92
N LYS A 42 -11.22 -7.37 -8.08
CA LYS A 42 -11.88 -6.24 -8.75
C LYS A 42 -10.96 -5.71 -9.84
N PRO A 43 -11.48 -4.94 -10.80
CA PRO A 43 -10.63 -4.15 -11.70
C PRO A 43 -9.69 -3.25 -10.90
N PHE A 44 -8.45 -3.10 -11.37
CA PHE A 44 -7.47 -2.25 -10.70
C PHE A 44 -6.53 -1.53 -11.66
N ILE A 45 -5.91 -0.46 -11.16
CA ILE A 45 -4.76 0.22 -11.75
C ILE A 45 -3.64 0.26 -10.71
N GLY A 46 -2.45 -0.15 -11.13
CA GLY A 46 -1.22 -0.01 -10.36
C GLY A 46 -0.31 1.05 -10.97
N VAL A 47 0.20 1.96 -10.15
CA VAL A 47 1.09 3.05 -10.57
C VAL A 47 2.42 2.93 -9.83
N ASP A 48 3.53 2.93 -10.58
CA ASP A 48 4.88 2.93 -10.03
C ASP A 48 5.87 3.40 -11.10
N ASP A 49 6.82 4.25 -10.75
CA ASP A 49 7.80 4.82 -11.70
C ASP A 49 8.87 3.81 -12.14
N ASN A 50 9.17 2.82 -11.31
CA ASN A 50 10.14 1.78 -11.61
C ASN A 50 9.55 0.65 -12.47
N LEU A 51 8.23 0.48 -12.46
CA LEU A 51 7.57 -0.68 -13.02
C LEU A 51 7.71 -0.77 -14.54
N SER A 52 8.42 -1.77 -14.99
CA SER A 52 8.58 -2.10 -16.42
C SER A 52 8.93 -3.57 -16.60
N PHE A 53 8.74 -4.09 -17.81
CA PHE A 53 9.16 -5.45 -18.13
C PHE A 53 10.65 -5.66 -17.89
N ASN A 54 11.49 -4.70 -18.28
CA ASN A 54 12.95 -4.78 -18.07
C ASN A 54 13.30 -4.83 -16.57
N PHE A 55 12.66 -4.01 -15.75
CA PHE A 55 12.85 -4.03 -14.31
C PHE A 55 12.50 -5.40 -13.71
N LEU A 56 11.32 -5.93 -14.02
CA LEU A 56 10.88 -7.24 -13.54
C LEU A 56 11.80 -8.36 -14.05
N PHE A 57 12.22 -8.29 -15.31
CA PHE A 57 13.12 -9.28 -15.90
C PHE A 57 14.51 -9.27 -15.25
N ILE A 58 15.08 -8.10 -14.97
CA ILE A 58 16.35 -7.99 -14.24
C ILE A 58 16.22 -8.59 -12.83
N ARG A 59 15.12 -8.32 -12.13
CA ARG A 59 14.86 -8.91 -10.81
C ARG A 59 14.73 -10.43 -10.90
N PHE A 60 14.03 -10.93 -11.91
CA PHE A 60 13.92 -12.36 -12.20
C PHE A 60 15.30 -13.00 -12.41
N LEU A 61 16.17 -12.40 -13.25
CA LEU A 61 17.53 -12.90 -13.45
C LEU A 61 18.35 -12.91 -12.15
N LYS A 62 18.23 -11.89 -11.31
CA LYS A 62 18.85 -11.88 -9.98
C LYS A 62 18.35 -13.03 -9.10
N LYS A 63 17.04 -13.37 -9.14
CA LYS A 63 16.51 -14.51 -8.37
C LYS A 63 17.03 -15.84 -8.89
N ILE A 64 17.17 -16.01 -10.21
CA ILE A 64 17.82 -17.18 -10.82
C ILE A 64 19.26 -17.32 -10.31
N LEU A 65 20.03 -16.24 -10.38
CA LEU A 65 21.42 -16.26 -9.93
C LEU A 65 21.52 -16.63 -8.45
N TYR A 66 20.68 -16.05 -7.58
CA TYR A 66 20.63 -16.42 -6.15
C TYR A 66 20.25 -17.87 -5.94
N MET A 67 19.32 -18.43 -6.73
CA MET A 67 18.94 -19.83 -6.66
C MET A 67 20.13 -20.75 -6.96
N PHE A 68 20.91 -20.45 -8.00
CA PHE A 68 22.12 -21.20 -8.34
C PHE A 68 23.21 -21.10 -7.26
N LEU A 69 23.47 -19.90 -6.76
CA LEU A 69 24.50 -19.65 -5.75
C LEU A 69 24.18 -20.29 -4.37
N ARG A 70 22.89 -20.53 -4.07
CA ARG A 70 22.43 -21.10 -2.79
C ARG A 70 22.11 -22.59 -2.82
N PHE A 71 22.57 -23.32 -3.83
CA PHE A 71 22.37 -24.76 -3.93
C PHE A 71 20.89 -25.20 -3.85
N TYR A 72 20.02 -24.62 -4.67
CA TYR A 72 18.63 -25.08 -4.88
C TYR A 72 17.81 -25.34 -3.61
N ARG A 73 17.75 -24.41 -2.69
CA ARG A 73 16.82 -24.52 -1.56
C ARG A 73 15.38 -24.46 -2.05
N LYS A 74 14.48 -25.28 -1.47
CA LYS A 74 13.03 -25.29 -1.80
C LYS A 74 12.40 -23.89 -1.75
N LYS A 75 12.85 -23.02 -0.81
CA LYS A 75 12.41 -21.63 -0.69
C LYS A 75 12.78 -20.78 -1.92
N ASP A 76 13.99 -20.95 -2.44
CA ASP A 76 14.47 -20.17 -3.59
C ASP A 76 13.76 -20.60 -4.88
N PHE A 77 13.41 -21.87 -5.01
CA PHE A 77 12.58 -22.36 -6.12
C PHE A 77 11.15 -21.80 -6.09
N LYS A 78 10.53 -21.70 -4.90
CA LYS A 78 9.22 -21.07 -4.76
C LYS A 78 9.25 -19.60 -5.18
N ILE A 79 10.27 -18.85 -4.77
CA ILE A 79 10.47 -17.45 -5.16
C ILE A 79 10.65 -17.34 -6.69
N PHE A 80 11.37 -18.26 -7.31
CA PHE A 80 11.54 -18.29 -8.76
C PHE A 80 10.20 -18.47 -9.48
N ILE A 81 9.39 -19.45 -9.09
CA ILE A 81 8.05 -19.69 -9.67
C ILE A 81 7.16 -18.46 -9.50
N ASP A 82 7.17 -17.81 -8.33
CA ASP A 82 6.43 -16.58 -8.07
C ASP A 82 6.81 -15.47 -9.05
N TYR A 83 8.11 -15.27 -9.29
CA TYR A 83 8.57 -14.28 -10.27
C TYR A 83 8.21 -14.61 -11.72
N VAL A 84 8.20 -15.88 -12.11
CA VAL A 84 7.68 -16.30 -13.42
C VAL A 84 6.20 -15.91 -13.54
N GLY A 85 5.42 -16.19 -12.50
CA GLY A 85 4.01 -15.77 -12.42
C GLY A 85 3.82 -14.26 -12.53
N LYS A 86 4.65 -13.47 -11.84
CA LYS A 86 4.64 -12.00 -11.92
C LYS A 86 4.94 -11.48 -13.33
N LEU A 87 5.98 -11.99 -13.98
CA LEU A 87 6.32 -11.61 -15.35
C LEU A 87 5.19 -11.94 -16.33
N TYR A 88 4.60 -13.12 -16.20
CA TYR A 88 3.49 -13.56 -17.03
C TYR A 88 2.25 -12.70 -16.80
N PHE A 89 1.89 -12.47 -15.55
CA PHE A 89 0.75 -11.60 -15.19
C PHE A 89 0.93 -10.19 -15.73
N TYR A 90 2.10 -9.57 -15.54
CA TYR A 90 2.41 -8.24 -16.05
C TYR A 90 2.32 -8.17 -17.58
N ALA A 91 2.84 -9.17 -18.29
CA ALA A 91 2.81 -9.21 -19.75
C ALA A 91 1.37 -9.28 -20.31
N LEU A 92 0.48 -10.02 -19.63
CA LEU A 92 -0.91 -10.19 -20.04
C LEU A 92 -1.85 -9.05 -19.61
N ASN A 93 -1.44 -8.24 -18.63
CA ASN A 93 -2.29 -7.19 -18.04
C ASN A 93 -1.60 -5.83 -18.06
N ARG A 94 -0.82 -5.57 -19.08
CA ARG A 94 0.03 -4.39 -19.16
C ARG A 94 -0.72 -3.07 -19.07
N GLU A 95 -1.97 -3.06 -19.53
CA GLU A 95 -2.89 -1.92 -19.49
C GLU A 95 -3.29 -1.49 -18.08
N LYS A 96 -3.19 -2.40 -17.09
CA LYS A 96 -3.46 -2.12 -15.69
C LYS A 96 -2.34 -1.37 -14.99
N PHE A 97 -1.17 -1.25 -15.62
CA PHE A 97 0.04 -0.71 -15.01
C PHE A 97 0.47 0.59 -15.66
N ILE A 98 0.73 1.60 -14.86
CA ILE A 98 1.19 2.92 -15.29
C ILE A 98 2.60 3.13 -14.75
N LYS A 99 3.58 3.20 -15.66
CA LYS A 99 4.96 3.52 -15.30
C LYS A 99 5.14 5.04 -15.22
N LYS A 100 4.81 5.63 -14.06
CA LYS A 100 4.97 7.07 -13.80
C LYS A 100 5.12 7.31 -12.31
N PHE A 101 5.81 8.39 -11.95
CA PHE A 101 5.83 8.92 -10.60
C PHE A 101 4.52 9.65 -10.30
N VAL A 102 3.92 9.40 -9.13
CA VAL A 102 2.70 10.08 -8.71
C VAL A 102 3.05 11.43 -8.09
N SER A 103 2.46 12.51 -8.58
CA SER A 103 2.72 13.87 -8.09
C SER A 103 1.47 14.75 -8.18
N ASN A 104 1.60 16.01 -7.77
CA ASN A 104 0.54 17.00 -7.93
C ASN A 104 0.31 17.38 -9.39
N ASP A 105 1.36 17.38 -10.19
CA ASP A 105 1.36 17.90 -11.53
C ASP A 105 1.54 16.80 -12.58
N GLN A 106 0.96 17.05 -13.74
CA GLN A 106 1.14 16.19 -14.91
C GLN A 106 2.42 16.58 -15.64
N GLY A 107 3.27 15.61 -15.97
CA GLY A 107 4.52 15.80 -16.71
C GLY A 107 4.91 14.57 -17.52
N GLU A 108 6.03 14.62 -18.21
CA GLU A 108 6.52 13.50 -19.03
C GLU A 108 6.73 12.22 -18.18
N GLY A 109 7.38 12.33 -17.02
CA GLY A 109 7.61 11.23 -16.08
C GLY A 109 6.56 11.11 -14.97
N ASN A 110 5.62 12.06 -14.86
CA ASN A 110 4.70 12.19 -13.74
C ASN A 110 3.24 11.97 -14.16
N ILE A 111 2.42 11.53 -13.20
CA ILE A 111 0.97 11.47 -13.34
C ILE A 111 0.30 12.07 -12.11
N SER A 112 -0.67 12.95 -12.32
CA SER A 112 -1.45 13.47 -11.21
C SER A 112 -2.49 12.45 -10.75
N ILE A 113 -2.80 12.45 -9.43
CA ILE A 113 -3.81 11.55 -8.87
C ILE A 113 -5.18 11.74 -9.56
N LYS A 114 -5.53 12.95 -9.96
CA LYS A 114 -6.74 13.22 -10.75
C LYS A 114 -6.76 12.43 -12.06
N ASN A 115 -5.62 12.36 -12.75
CA ASN A 115 -5.51 11.63 -14.01
C ASN A 115 -5.49 10.11 -13.82
N VAL A 116 -5.03 9.63 -12.66
CA VAL A 116 -5.17 8.20 -12.30
C VAL A 116 -6.64 7.86 -12.07
N ILE A 117 -7.35 8.65 -11.27
CA ILE A 117 -8.78 8.43 -10.96
C ILE A 117 -9.65 8.54 -12.21
N ASN A 118 -9.32 9.42 -13.15
CA ASN A 118 -10.05 9.56 -14.42
C ASN A 118 -9.86 8.37 -15.38
N ARG A 119 -9.07 7.37 -15.01
CA ARG A 119 -8.98 6.10 -15.75
C ARG A 119 -10.12 5.14 -15.44
N THR A 120 -10.97 5.48 -14.49
CA THR A 120 -12.15 4.70 -14.11
C THR A 120 -13.33 5.63 -13.89
N ASP A 121 -14.53 5.16 -14.23
CA ASP A 121 -15.79 5.83 -13.92
C ASP A 121 -16.36 5.42 -12.56
N SER A 122 -15.67 4.53 -11.84
CA SER A 122 -16.10 4.09 -10.52
C SER A 122 -16.18 5.26 -9.53
N ASN A 123 -17.22 5.23 -8.69
CA ASN A 123 -17.41 6.09 -7.53
C ASN A 123 -17.20 5.35 -6.19
N ASN A 124 -16.72 4.11 -6.25
CA ASN A 124 -16.47 3.26 -5.08
C ASN A 124 -15.06 2.69 -5.13
N ILE A 125 -14.06 3.56 -5.01
CA ILE A 125 -12.65 3.21 -5.20
C ILE A 125 -12.03 2.87 -3.84
N PHE A 126 -11.25 1.78 -3.80
CA PHE A 126 -10.30 1.53 -2.73
C PHE A 126 -8.90 1.99 -3.14
N PHE A 127 -8.26 2.81 -2.30
CA PHE A 127 -6.88 3.25 -2.53
C PHE A 127 -5.90 2.52 -1.62
N LYS A 128 -4.77 2.09 -2.20
CA LYS A 128 -3.53 1.80 -1.49
C LYS A 128 -2.48 2.82 -1.92
N ILE A 129 -1.86 3.49 -0.95
CA ILE A 129 -0.84 4.52 -1.19
C ILE A 129 0.38 4.19 -0.36
N ASP A 130 1.50 3.99 -1.03
CA ASP A 130 2.79 3.66 -0.46
C ASP A 130 3.85 4.10 -1.48
N ILE A 131 4.21 5.39 -1.45
CA ILE A 131 5.04 6.07 -2.47
C ILE A 131 6.29 6.72 -1.88
N GLU A 132 6.82 6.11 -0.81
CA GLU A 132 8.14 6.35 -0.27
C GLU A 132 8.45 7.85 0.01
N GLY A 133 7.53 8.52 0.74
CA GLY A 133 7.63 9.94 1.11
C GLY A 133 6.90 10.92 0.16
N GLY A 134 6.32 10.43 -0.95
CA GLY A 134 5.51 11.24 -1.86
C GLY A 134 4.07 11.47 -1.40
N GLU A 135 3.60 10.82 -0.34
CA GLU A 135 2.22 10.86 0.16
C GLU A 135 1.77 12.28 0.44
N TYR A 136 2.62 13.07 1.06
CA TYR A 136 2.33 14.45 1.50
C TYR A 136 1.97 15.38 0.36
N CYS A 137 2.56 15.17 -0.81
CA CYS A 137 2.26 15.94 -2.00
C CYS A 137 0.82 15.77 -2.48
N ILE A 138 0.19 14.62 -2.23
CA ILE A 138 -1.13 14.28 -2.79
C ILE A 138 -2.27 14.35 -1.78
N LEU A 139 -2.02 14.50 -0.47
CA LEU A 139 -3.06 14.50 0.58
C LEU A 139 -4.22 15.47 0.29
N ASN A 140 -3.91 16.72 -0.09
CA ASN A 140 -4.93 17.69 -0.42
C ASN A 140 -5.77 17.33 -1.65
N LYS A 141 -5.25 16.50 -2.55
CA LYS A 141 -6.01 16.01 -3.70
C LYS A 141 -6.89 14.84 -3.29
N ILE A 142 -6.41 13.96 -2.42
CA ILE A 142 -7.21 12.86 -1.83
C ILE A 142 -8.44 13.44 -1.13
N LEU A 143 -8.29 14.46 -0.27
CA LEU A 143 -9.40 15.12 0.40
C LEU A 143 -10.47 15.66 -0.59
N LYS A 144 -10.05 16.16 -1.75
CA LYS A 144 -10.98 16.67 -2.79
C LYS A 144 -11.69 15.58 -3.59
N LEU A 145 -11.25 14.34 -3.46
CA LEU A 145 -11.73 13.19 -4.22
C LEU A 145 -12.44 12.14 -3.33
N GLU A 146 -12.63 12.48 -2.04
CA GLU A 146 -13.20 11.57 -1.03
C GLU A 146 -14.56 11.00 -1.41
N ASP A 147 -15.39 11.74 -2.13
CA ASP A 147 -16.72 11.28 -2.55
C ASP A 147 -16.66 9.97 -3.33
N ARG A 148 -15.54 9.72 -4.03
CA ARG A 148 -15.29 8.50 -4.81
C ARG A 148 -14.53 7.42 -4.04
N ILE A 149 -14.12 7.68 -2.79
CA ILE A 149 -13.30 6.76 -1.98
C ILE A 149 -14.17 6.00 -1.00
N GLN A 150 -14.14 4.67 -1.05
CA GLN A 150 -14.80 3.79 -0.07
C GLN A 150 -13.85 3.38 1.06
N GLY A 151 -12.58 3.18 0.72
CA GLY A 151 -11.54 2.85 1.68
C GLY A 151 -10.19 3.34 1.20
N LEU A 152 -9.30 3.57 2.15
CA LEU A 152 -7.96 4.07 1.91
C LEU A 152 -7.00 3.39 2.88
N VAL A 153 -5.93 2.83 2.35
CA VAL A 153 -4.72 2.50 3.10
C VAL A 153 -3.62 3.43 2.64
N ILE A 154 -2.95 4.05 3.59
CA ILE A 154 -1.82 4.93 3.31
C ILE A 154 -0.66 4.61 4.25
N GLU A 155 0.51 4.36 3.69
CA GLU A 155 1.76 4.25 4.41
C GLU A 155 2.46 5.61 4.40
N PHE A 156 2.65 6.20 5.58
CA PHE A 156 3.33 7.46 5.76
C PHE A 156 4.78 7.22 6.14
N HIS A 157 5.69 7.81 5.40
CA HIS A 157 7.13 7.80 5.65
C HIS A 157 7.60 9.08 6.34
N ASP A 158 8.77 9.06 6.99
CA ASP A 158 9.37 10.22 7.68
C ASP A 158 8.38 10.93 8.62
N CYS A 159 7.65 10.14 9.44
CA CYS A 159 6.56 10.63 10.27
C CYS A 159 7.01 11.68 11.30
N ASP A 160 8.27 11.66 11.75
CA ASP A 160 8.88 12.65 12.63
C ASP A 160 8.94 14.04 11.99
N LEU A 161 9.16 14.12 10.68
CA LEU A 161 9.19 15.38 9.93
C LEU A 161 7.79 15.88 9.56
N HIS A 162 6.81 14.98 9.41
CA HIS A 162 5.51 15.25 8.80
C HIS A 162 4.30 15.02 9.73
N ASN A 163 4.53 14.93 11.04
CA ASN A 163 3.47 14.70 12.03
C ASN A 163 2.31 15.72 11.93
N GLY A 164 2.63 16.98 11.62
CA GLY A 164 1.61 18.04 11.44
C GLY A 164 0.70 17.79 10.24
N GLU A 165 1.26 17.35 9.12
CA GLU A 165 0.53 17.05 7.89
C GLU A 165 -0.36 15.81 8.06
N ILE A 166 0.15 14.75 8.73
CA ILE A 166 -0.60 13.55 9.04
C ILE A 166 -1.81 13.88 9.93
N LYS A 167 -1.61 14.62 11.04
CA LYS A 167 -2.69 15.04 11.93
C LYS A 167 -3.72 15.92 11.21
N ASN A 168 -3.27 16.84 10.38
CA ASN A 168 -4.15 17.69 9.59
C ASN A 168 -4.96 16.88 8.58
N PHE A 169 -4.38 15.88 7.93
CA PHE A 169 -5.10 14.97 7.04
C PHE A 169 -6.18 14.19 7.80
N ILE A 170 -5.80 13.53 8.93
CA ILE A 170 -6.75 12.78 9.78
C ILE A 170 -7.92 13.67 10.24
N SER A 171 -7.65 14.95 10.58
CA SER A 171 -8.68 15.86 11.07
C SER A 171 -9.61 16.41 10.00
N LYS A 172 -9.18 16.40 8.73
CA LYS A 172 -9.94 16.97 7.60
C LYS A 172 -10.66 15.94 6.77
N THR A 173 -10.18 14.69 6.79
CA THR A 173 -10.84 13.63 6.01
C THR A 173 -12.20 13.30 6.60
N GLY A 174 -13.20 13.13 5.73
CA GLY A 174 -14.50 12.59 6.07
C GLY A 174 -14.51 11.06 6.26
N LEU A 175 -13.38 10.39 5.99
CA LEU A 175 -13.22 8.97 6.21
C LEU A 175 -12.91 8.69 7.69
N THR A 176 -13.39 7.59 8.20
CA THR A 176 -13.11 7.15 9.58
C THR A 176 -11.81 6.35 9.63
N LEU A 177 -10.86 6.77 10.49
CA LEU A 177 -9.66 5.98 10.78
C LEU A 177 -10.07 4.72 11.54
N VAL A 178 -9.82 3.54 10.96
CA VAL A 178 -10.26 2.24 11.48
C VAL A 178 -9.11 1.35 11.93
N HIS A 179 -7.87 1.63 11.49
CA HIS A 179 -6.69 0.89 11.89
C HIS A 179 -5.42 1.73 11.80
N VAL A 180 -4.48 1.42 12.69
CA VAL A 180 -3.12 1.98 12.71
C VAL A 180 -2.15 0.85 12.97
N HIS A 181 -1.09 0.77 12.17
CA HIS A 181 0.01 -0.16 12.35
C HIS A 181 1.35 0.57 12.17
N SER A 182 2.35 0.20 12.94
CA SER A 182 3.71 0.73 12.79
C SER A 182 4.56 -0.20 11.94
N ASN A 183 5.09 0.29 10.83
CA ASN A 183 5.97 -0.49 9.98
C ASN A 183 7.35 -0.64 10.65
N ASN A 184 7.69 -1.87 11.06
CA ASN A 184 8.96 -2.16 11.75
C ASN A 184 10.20 -2.18 10.82
N LEU A 185 10.02 -1.94 9.52
CA LEU A 185 11.14 -1.67 8.58
C LEU A 185 11.67 -0.25 8.76
N GLY A 186 10.79 0.74 8.96
CA GLY A 186 11.13 2.15 9.09
C GLY A 186 11.94 2.48 10.36
N GLY A 187 11.74 1.69 11.43
CA GLY A 187 12.37 1.97 12.72
C GLY A 187 11.67 3.07 13.51
N VAL A 188 12.36 3.63 14.48
CA VAL A 188 11.83 4.67 15.39
C VAL A 188 12.77 5.86 15.47
N ASP A 189 12.22 7.01 15.85
CA ASP A 189 12.97 8.23 16.14
C ASP A 189 13.63 8.18 17.56
N LYS A 190 14.27 9.28 17.99
CA LYS A 190 14.89 9.41 19.32
C LYS A 190 13.90 9.34 20.49
N ASN A 191 12.61 9.53 20.24
CA ASN A 191 11.54 9.45 21.24
C ASN A 191 10.86 8.08 21.26
N SER A 192 11.34 7.14 20.45
CA SER A 192 10.75 5.82 20.19
C SER A 192 9.41 5.89 19.43
N ASP A 193 9.12 6.99 18.74
CA ASP A 193 7.98 7.11 17.86
C ASP A 193 8.30 6.51 16.48
N PRO A 194 7.39 5.79 15.81
CA PRO A 194 7.66 5.15 14.54
C PRO A 194 7.90 6.17 13.42
N LEU A 195 8.89 5.89 12.57
CA LEU A 195 9.20 6.70 11.40
C LEU A 195 8.31 6.37 10.20
N VAL A 196 7.71 5.17 10.20
CA VAL A 196 6.77 4.74 9.16
C VAL A 196 5.53 4.16 9.81
N ILE A 197 4.34 4.64 9.40
CA ILE A 197 3.04 4.18 9.90
C ILE A 197 2.08 3.87 8.75
N GLU A 198 1.30 2.83 8.93
CA GLU A 198 0.21 2.43 8.04
C GLU A 198 -1.12 2.85 8.66
N LEU A 199 -1.87 3.68 7.96
CA LEU A 199 -3.20 4.12 8.39
C LEU A 199 -4.27 3.59 7.44
N THR A 200 -5.31 2.97 7.98
CA THR A 200 -6.47 2.51 7.21
C THR A 200 -7.69 3.34 7.54
N PHE A 201 -8.35 3.82 6.51
CA PHE A 201 -9.58 4.60 6.61
C PHE A 201 -10.72 3.90 5.85
N SER A 202 -11.94 4.09 6.34
CA SER A 202 -13.18 3.60 5.72
C SER A 202 -14.23 4.68 5.68
N LYS A 203 -15.07 4.70 4.64
CA LYS A 203 -16.14 5.68 4.45
C LYS A 203 -17.30 5.44 5.43
N ASN A 204 -17.71 4.19 5.61
CA ASN A 204 -18.85 3.82 6.45
C ASN A 204 -18.53 2.55 7.23
N PRO A 205 -17.59 2.58 8.20
CA PRO A 205 -17.19 1.38 8.91
C PRO A 205 -18.29 0.90 9.88
N GLU A 206 -18.39 -0.40 10.02
CA GLU A 206 -19.15 -1.00 11.12
C GLU A 206 -18.34 -0.93 12.41
N ILE A 207 -18.82 -0.20 13.39
CA ILE A 207 -18.17 -0.05 14.69
C ILE A 207 -18.74 -1.08 15.66
N LEU A 208 -17.98 -2.14 15.92
CA LEU A 208 -18.40 -3.25 16.78
C LEU A 208 -18.14 -3.00 18.28
N SER A 209 -17.23 -2.09 18.61
CA SER A 209 -16.85 -1.79 20.00
C SER A 209 -16.41 -0.34 20.15
N LYS A 210 -16.66 0.24 21.32
CA LYS A 210 -16.15 1.55 21.73
C LYS A 210 -14.95 1.44 22.68
N THR A 211 -14.43 0.23 22.91
CA THR A 211 -13.24 0.04 23.74
C THR A 211 -11.99 0.44 22.96
N THR A 212 -11.01 1.00 23.66
CA THR A 212 -9.70 1.30 23.08
C THR A 212 -9.09 0.03 22.50
N PRO A 213 -8.72 0.01 21.22
CA PRO A 213 -8.11 -1.17 20.62
C PRO A 213 -6.71 -1.42 21.20
N SER A 214 -6.28 -2.67 21.19
CA SER A 214 -4.90 -3.03 21.48
C SER A 214 -4.07 -3.01 20.19
N PHE A 215 -2.86 -2.49 20.27
CA PHE A 215 -1.90 -2.48 19.16
C PHE A 215 -0.64 -3.26 19.54
N PRO A 216 -0.05 -4.05 18.64
CA PRO A 216 -0.58 -4.35 17.31
C PRO A 216 -1.90 -5.15 17.38
N HIS A 217 -2.74 -5.04 16.34
CA HIS A 217 -3.96 -5.85 16.24
C HIS A 217 -3.57 -7.32 15.96
N LYS A 218 -4.39 -8.26 16.44
CA LYS A 218 -4.11 -9.72 16.31
C LYS A 218 -3.94 -10.24 14.87
N LEU A 219 -4.39 -9.48 13.87
CA LEU A 219 -4.22 -9.78 12.44
C LEU A 219 -3.04 -9.04 11.82
N ASP A 220 -2.37 -8.14 12.55
CA ASP A 220 -1.15 -7.51 12.06
C ASP A 220 -0.06 -8.55 11.90
N GLU A 221 0.75 -8.36 10.89
CA GLU A 221 1.97 -9.13 10.67
C GLU A 221 3.15 -8.16 10.55
N LYS A 222 4.26 -8.53 11.13
CA LYS A 222 5.51 -7.78 11.03
C LYS A 222 5.89 -7.53 9.57
N ASN A 223 6.14 -6.30 9.16
CA ASN A 223 6.66 -6.01 7.82
C ASN A 223 8.00 -6.74 7.62
N LYS A 224 8.85 -6.77 8.64
CA LYS A 224 10.08 -7.57 8.66
C LYS A 224 10.07 -8.58 9.80
N SER A 225 9.97 -9.85 9.42
CA SER A 225 9.79 -10.97 10.36
C SER A 225 10.90 -11.16 11.39
N ASN A 226 12.14 -10.67 11.12
CA ASN A 226 13.30 -10.78 12.01
C ASN A 226 13.57 -9.51 12.83
N ARG A 227 12.65 -8.54 12.84
CA ARG A 227 12.68 -7.38 13.74
C ARG A 227 11.51 -7.46 14.72
N ASP A 228 11.67 -6.81 15.87
CA ASP A 228 10.57 -6.70 16.81
C ASP A 228 9.49 -5.74 16.31
N GLU A 229 8.26 -5.96 16.78
CA GLU A 229 7.12 -5.09 16.51
C GLU A 229 7.31 -3.77 17.25
N ILE A 230 6.92 -2.67 16.62
CA ILE A 230 6.89 -1.37 17.27
C ILE A 230 5.51 -1.20 17.89
N ILE A 231 5.45 -1.14 19.23
CA ILE A 231 4.19 -1.03 19.97
C ILE A 231 3.76 0.43 20.03
N LEU A 232 2.57 0.74 19.52
CA LEU A 232 2.01 2.08 19.60
C LEU A 232 1.40 2.32 20.98
N ILE A 233 1.78 3.44 21.59
CA ILE A 233 1.24 3.92 22.86
C ILE A 233 0.59 5.28 22.62
N PHE A 234 -0.73 5.32 22.73
CA PHE A 234 -1.49 6.58 22.62
C PHE A 234 -1.51 7.26 23.98
N LYS A 235 -1.02 8.49 24.02
CA LYS A 235 -0.97 9.34 25.22
C LYS A 235 -2.16 10.29 25.25
#